data_c9e3c4b51044870e06755e9d709e9a34
#
_entry.id   c9e3c4b51044870e06755e9d709e9a34
#
_cell.length_a   1.000
_cell.length_b   1.000
_cell.length_c   1.000
_cell.angle_alpha   90.00
_cell.angle_beta   90.00
_cell.angle_gamma   90.00
#
_symmetry.space_group_name_H-M   'P 1'
#
loop_
_entity.id
_entity.type
_entity.pdbx_description
1 polymer ?
#
loop_
_entity_poly.entity_id
_entity_poly.type
_entity_poly.pdbx_seq_one_letter_code
_entity_poly.pdbx_strand_id
1 'polypeptide(L)'
;MSPLECGLYVVATPIGNLGDMTLRGIEVLMLADRIACEDTRVTRKLLSRYTIKTKVTSYHDHNANTVRPVLIQEIKNGGTVALVCDAGMPSISDPGYKLIRDSIVAGLYVTVVPGASAGLSGLVLSGLPTDRFLFLGYLSSKSQQRRNTLEEISGISASLIFHENPERLVRSLKDMSFILGDRQAAVLRELTKLHEEVCRGSLNELWAHYAHSAKPKGEIVVVVGPAKDVEKISDKEISTI
;
A
#
# COMPACT_ATOMS: atom_id res chain seq x y z
N MET A 1 -16.43 11.08 -24.43
CA MET A 1 -15.13 11.04 -23.74
C MET A 1 -14.13 11.83 -24.55
N SER A 2 -13.39 12.76 -23.93
CA SER A 2 -12.29 13.44 -24.61
C SER A 2 -11.11 12.49 -24.78
N PRO A 3 -10.30 12.60 -25.86
CA PRO A 3 -9.08 11.81 -26.02
C PRO A 3 -8.13 12.10 -24.84
N LEU A 4 -7.37 11.07 -24.44
CA LEU A 4 -6.33 11.23 -23.44
C LEU A 4 -5.13 11.99 -24.04
N GLU A 5 -4.43 12.75 -23.20
CA GLU A 5 -3.11 13.26 -23.56
C GLU A 5 -2.11 12.09 -23.62
N CYS A 6 -1.19 12.13 -24.60
CA CYS A 6 -0.16 11.11 -24.74
C CYS A 6 0.73 11.05 -23.50
N GLY A 7 0.87 9.87 -22.87
CA GLY A 7 1.64 9.78 -21.63
C GLY A 7 1.43 8.52 -20.83
N LEU A 8 1.94 8.55 -19.60
CA LEU A 8 1.80 7.48 -18.60
C LEU A 8 0.72 7.85 -17.58
N TYR A 9 -0.28 7.01 -17.44
CA TYR A 9 -1.36 7.12 -16.45
C TYR A 9 -1.20 6.05 -15.39
N VAL A 10 -0.85 6.44 -14.16
CA VAL A 10 -0.76 5.54 -13.02
C VAL A 10 -2.15 5.41 -12.41
N VAL A 11 -2.79 4.24 -12.55
CA VAL A 11 -4.19 4.06 -12.22
C VAL A 11 -4.33 3.11 -11.04
N ALA A 12 -4.92 3.60 -9.93
CA ALA A 12 -5.24 2.77 -8.78
C ALA A 12 -6.36 1.77 -9.12
N THR A 13 -6.23 0.55 -8.62
CA THR A 13 -7.20 -0.54 -8.78
C THR A 13 -7.84 -0.90 -7.44
N PRO A 14 -8.99 -1.58 -7.43
CA PRO A 14 -9.65 -2.03 -6.21
C PRO A 14 -8.74 -2.93 -5.34
N ILE A 15 -8.88 -2.82 -4.02
CA ILE A 15 -8.14 -3.65 -3.05
C ILE A 15 -8.92 -4.88 -2.57
N GLY A 16 -10.10 -5.11 -3.14
CA GLY A 16 -10.93 -6.25 -2.77
C GLY A 16 -12.33 -6.18 -3.34
N ASN A 17 -12.93 -4.99 -3.41
CA ASN A 17 -14.25 -4.77 -3.96
C ASN A 17 -14.15 -4.10 -5.34
N LEU A 18 -14.56 -4.77 -6.39
CA LEU A 18 -14.52 -4.22 -7.75
C LEU A 18 -15.32 -2.91 -7.87
N GLY A 19 -16.32 -2.67 -7.00
CA GLY A 19 -17.07 -1.43 -6.95
C GLY A 19 -16.27 -0.18 -6.55
N ASP A 20 -15.07 -0.37 -5.98
CA ASP A 20 -14.19 0.74 -5.58
C ASP A 20 -13.37 1.30 -6.77
N MET A 21 -13.56 0.77 -7.98
CA MET A 21 -12.94 1.33 -9.17
C MET A 21 -13.54 2.69 -9.50
N THR A 22 -12.69 3.70 -9.69
CA THR A 22 -13.16 5.05 -10.00
C THR A 22 -13.67 5.16 -11.45
N LEU A 23 -14.68 6.01 -11.68
CA LEU A 23 -15.19 6.27 -13.03
C LEU A 23 -14.08 6.76 -13.97
N ARG A 24 -13.24 7.68 -13.51
CA ARG A 24 -12.08 8.16 -14.29
C ARG A 24 -11.06 7.05 -14.55
N GLY A 25 -10.87 6.13 -13.61
CA GLY A 25 -10.00 4.96 -13.81
C GLY A 25 -10.53 4.06 -14.93
N ILE A 26 -11.82 3.77 -14.94
CA ILE A 26 -12.48 2.99 -16.01
C ILE A 26 -12.29 3.69 -17.35
N GLU A 27 -12.56 5.00 -17.41
CA GLU A 27 -12.42 5.81 -18.64
C GLU A 27 -10.98 5.76 -19.17
N VAL A 28 -9.98 6.00 -18.33
CA VAL A 28 -8.56 5.93 -18.70
C VAL A 28 -8.18 4.54 -19.22
N LEU A 29 -8.60 3.48 -18.53
CA LEU A 29 -8.30 2.11 -18.98
C LEU A 29 -8.99 1.75 -20.31
N MET A 30 -10.16 2.33 -20.61
CA MET A 30 -10.85 2.15 -21.89
C MET A 30 -10.15 2.89 -23.06
N LEU A 31 -9.59 4.06 -22.78
CA LEU A 31 -9.05 4.96 -23.81
C LEU A 31 -7.54 4.78 -24.01
N ALA A 32 -6.83 4.15 -23.08
CA ALA A 32 -5.39 3.90 -23.23
C ALA A 32 -5.10 2.93 -24.38
N ASP A 33 -3.97 3.12 -25.08
CA ASP A 33 -3.52 2.21 -26.12
C ASP A 33 -3.01 0.89 -25.55
N ARG A 34 -2.49 0.95 -24.29
CA ARG A 34 -1.94 -0.22 -23.60
C ARG A 34 -2.12 -0.10 -22.08
N ILE A 35 -2.37 -1.25 -21.45
CA ILE A 35 -2.33 -1.40 -20.00
C ILE A 35 -1.10 -2.24 -19.62
N ALA A 36 -0.18 -1.66 -18.86
CA ALA A 36 0.93 -2.36 -18.22
C ALA A 36 0.49 -2.81 -16.83
N CYS A 37 0.61 -4.10 -16.52
CA CYS A 37 0.12 -4.68 -15.26
C CYS A 37 1.06 -5.77 -14.74
N GLU A 38 1.02 -6.04 -13.45
CA GLU A 38 1.83 -7.09 -12.82
C GLU A 38 1.39 -8.48 -13.26
N ASP A 39 0.17 -8.90 -12.94
CA ASP A 39 -0.42 -10.15 -13.38
C ASP A 39 -1.59 -9.91 -14.35
N THR A 40 -1.38 -10.29 -15.61
CA THR A 40 -2.41 -10.13 -16.65
C THR A 40 -3.69 -10.92 -16.37
N ARG A 41 -3.63 -11.97 -15.56
CA ARG A 41 -4.80 -12.80 -15.19
C ARG A 41 -5.70 -12.06 -14.21
N VAL A 42 -5.09 -11.37 -13.23
CA VAL A 42 -5.80 -10.54 -12.24
C VAL A 42 -6.41 -9.34 -12.94
N THR A 43 -5.60 -8.60 -13.70
CA THR A 43 -6.06 -7.43 -14.46
C THR A 43 -7.21 -7.76 -15.40
N ARG A 44 -7.15 -8.89 -16.13
CA ARG A 44 -8.25 -9.29 -17.04
C ARG A 44 -9.58 -9.49 -16.33
N LYS A 45 -9.62 -9.94 -15.07
CA LYS A 45 -10.86 -10.04 -14.29
C LYS A 45 -11.49 -8.66 -14.08
N LEU A 46 -10.67 -7.66 -13.71
CA LEU A 46 -11.10 -6.27 -13.57
C LEU A 46 -11.62 -5.73 -14.90
N LEU A 47 -10.86 -5.88 -15.98
CA LEU A 47 -11.23 -5.38 -17.31
C LEU A 47 -12.52 -6.02 -17.82
N SER A 48 -12.69 -7.33 -17.61
CA SER A 48 -13.92 -8.06 -17.96
C SER A 48 -15.15 -7.52 -17.24
N ARG A 49 -15.03 -7.16 -15.95
CA ARG A 49 -16.13 -6.59 -15.14
C ARG A 49 -16.64 -5.28 -15.74
N TYR A 50 -15.77 -4.48 -16.36
CA TYR A 50 -16.09 -3.18 -16.94
C TYR A 50 -16.12 -3.19 -18.48
N THR A 51 -16.07 -4.36 -19.10
CA THR A 51 -16.12 -4.52 -20.57
C THR A 51 -14.98 -3.77 -21.29
N ILE A 52 -13.80 -3.64 -20.65
CA ILE A 52 -12.64 -2.98 -21.21
C ILE A 52 -11.86 -3.96 -22.10
N LYS A 53 -11.56 -3.57 -23.33
CA LYS A 53 -10.89 -4.41 -24.35
C LYS A 53 -9.45 -4.00 -24.63
N THR A 54 -8.91 -3.05 -23.90
CA THR A 54 -7.57 -2.50 -24.08
C THR A 54 -6.49 -3.57 -23.97
N LYS A 55 -5.46 -3.48 -24.80
CA LYS A 55 -4.34 -4.42 -24.85
C LYS A 55 -3.57 -4.42 -23.53
N VAL A 56 -3.31 -5.61 -22.99
CA VAL A 56 -2.61 -5.81 -21.71
C VAL A 56 -1.19 -6.31 -21.96
N THR A 57 -0.23 -5.78 -21.23
CA THR A 57 1.18 -6.22 -21.24
C THR A 57 1.64 -6.46 -19.82
N SER A 58 2.26 -7.62 -19.56
CA SER A 58 2.86 -7.92 -18.27
C SER A 58 4.07 -7.01 -18.02
N TYR A 59 4.10 -6.35 -16.86
CA TYR A 59 5.18 -5.50 -16.38
C TYR A 59 5.40 -5.72 -14.88
N HIS A 60 6.47 -6.41 -14.52
CA HIS A 60 6.88 -6.75 -13.17
C HIS A 60 8.40 -6.70 -13.05
N ASP A 61 8.95 -6.79 -11.84
CA ASP A 61 10.38 -6.60 -11.59
C ASP A 61 11.30 -7.50 -12.43
N HIS A 62 10.87 -8.74 -12.73
CA HIS A 62 11.68 -9.68 -13.50
C HIS A 62 11.77 -9.35 -14.99
N ASN A 63 10.77 -8.67 -15.58
CA ASN A 63 10.76 -8.31 -17.01
C ASN A 63 10.92 -6.81 -17.27
N ALA A 64 10.95 -6.00 -16.21
CA ALA A 64 10.97 -4.53 -16.32
C ALA A 64 12.11 -3.99 -17.19
N ASN A 65 13.28 -4.64 -17.19
CA ASN A 65 14.43 -4.18 -17.96
C ASN A 65 14.23 -4.26 -19.48
N THR A 66 13.41 -5.21 -19.96
CA THR A 66 13.10 -5.40 -21.37
C THR A 66 11.80 -4.70 -21.78
N VAL A 67 10.79 -4.69 -20.92
CA VAL A 67 9.46 -4.14 -21.23
C VAL A 67 9.43 -2.61 -21.07
N ARG A 68 10.12 -2.04 -20.06
CA ARG A 68 10.12 -0.61 -19.79
C ARG A 68 10.56 0.26 -20.99
N PRO A 69 11.68 -0.04 -21.68
CA PRO A 69 12.08 0.75 -22.85
C PRO A 69 11.02 0.73 -23.96
N VAL A 70 10.33 -0.39 -24.16
CA VAL A 70 9.27 -0.52 -25.16
C VAL A 70 8.08 0.37 -24.81
N LEU A 71 7.64 0.37 -23.55
CA LEU A 71 6.54 1.23 -23.07
C LEU A 71 6.90 2.72 -23.19
N ILE A 72 8.11 3.10 -22.83
CA ILE A 72 8.59 4.49 -22.97
C ILE A 72 8.62 4.91 -24.44
N GLN A 73 9.08 4.03 -25.34
CA GLN A 73 9.10 4.33 -26.77
C GLN A 73 7.69 4.45 -27.36
N GLU A 74 6.74 3.64 -26.90
CA GLU A 74 5.32 3.75 -27.29
C GLU A 74 4.75 5.14 -26.91
N ILE A 75 5.04 5.62 -25.69
CA ILE A 75 4.61 6.95 -25.25
C ILE A 75 5.29 8.05 -26.07
N LYS A 76 6.61 7.93 -26.35
CA LYS A 76 7.35 8.89 -27.19
C LYS A 76 6.77 9.00 -28.61
N ASN A 77 6.19 7.93 -29.11
CA ASN A 77 5.55 7.88 -30.43
C ASN A 77 4.09 8.41 -30.39
N GLY A 78 3.67 9.03 -29.29
CA GLY A 78 2.34 9.63 -29.15
C GLY A 78 1.29 8.70 -28.54
N GLY A 79 1.68 7.55 -28.00
CA GLY A 79 0.76 6.62 -27.36
C GLY A 79 0.45 6.95 -25.90
N THR A 80 -0.58 6.30 -25.39
CA THR A 80 -1.02 6.37 -23.98
C THR A 80 -0.86 5.00 -23.31
N VAL A 81 -0.14 4.97 -22.18
CA VAL A 81 0.06 3.75 -21.38
C VAL A 81 -0.56 3.94 -20.01
N ALA A 82 -1.45 3.04 -19.61
CA ALA A 82 -1.94 2.95 -18.24
C ALA A 82 -1.12 1.91 -17.46
N LEU A 83 -0.58 2.30 -16.31
CA LEU A 83 0.08 1.40 -15.37
C LEU A 83 -0.89 1.05 -14.25
N VAL A 84 -1.12 -0.25 -14.02
CA VAL A 84 -1.92 -0.78 -12.91
C VAL A 84 -1.12 -1.83 -12.14
N CYS A 85 -1.47 -2.07 -10.88
CA CYS A 85 -1.04 -3.24 -10.10
C CYS A 85 -2.21 -4.17 -9.83
N ASP A 86 -1.95 -5.29 -9.18
CA ASP A 86 -2.97 -6.29 -8.88
C ASP A 86 -4.02 -5.75 -7.90
N ALA A 87 -3.63 -4.88 -6.96
CA ALA A 87 -4.53 -4.24 -6.00
C ALA A 87 -3.96 -2.91 -5.49
N GLY A 88 -4.78 -1.85 -5.47
CA GLY A 88 -4.41 -0.56 -4.88
C GLY A 88 -3.62 0.36 -5.82
N MET A 89 -2.70 1.12 -5.25
CA MET A 89 -1.91 2.14 -5.95
C MET A 89 -0.61 1.55 -6.49
N PRO A 90 -0.37 1.58 -7.82
CA PRO A 90 0.88 1.11 -8.40
C PRO A 90 2.10 1.79 -7.81
N SER A 91 3.21 1.09 -7.74
CA SER A 91 4.51 1.49 -7.16
C SER A 91 4.56 1.62 -5.62
N ILE A 92 3.45 1.47 -4.92
CA ILE A 92 3.41 1.46 -3.45
C ILE A 92 3.40 0.01 -2.97
N SER A 93 4.56 -0.52 -2.62
CA SER A 93 4.84 -1.95 -2.38
C SER A 93 4.67 -2.87 -3.61
N ASP A 94 4.52 -2.28 -4.78
CA ASP A 94 4.26 -2.95 -6.05
C ASP A 94 5.24 -2.47 -7.14
N PRO A 95 5.39 -3.19 -8.27
CA PRO A 95 6.18 -2.74 -9.41
C PRO A 95 5.64 -1.42 -10.00
N GLY A 96 6.55 -0.61 -10.59
CA GLY A 96 6.12 0.62 -11.29
C GLY A 96 7.06 1.80 -11.12
N TYR A 97 7.71 1.93 -9.97
CA TYR A 97 8.58 3.07 -9.66
C TYR A 97 9.57 3.42 -10.80
N LYS A 98 10.25 2.41 -11.35
CA LYS A 98 11.25 2.62 -12.43
C LYS A 98 10.61 3.13 -13.72
N LEU A 99 9.42 2.67 -14.09
CA LEU A 99 8.70 3.15 -15.27
C LEU A 99 8.27 4.60 -15.08
N ILE A 100 7.71 4.94 -13.94
CA ILE A 100 7.30 6.30 -13.59
C ILE A 100 8.51 7.24 -13.65
N ARG A 101 9.59 6.90 -12.95
CA ARG A 101 10.82 7.69 -12.90
C ARG A 101 11.42 7.92 -14.30
N ASP A 102 11.58 6.85 -15.08
CA ASP A 102 12.23 6.92 -16.38
C ASP A 102 11.35 7.67 -17.40
N SER A 103 10.01 7.62 -17.26
CA SER A 103 9.08 8.45 -18.04
C SER A 103 9.23 9.94 -17.70
N ILE A 104 9.33 10.29 -16.42
CA ILE A 104 9.57 11.67 -15.97
C ILE A 104 10.93 12.18 -16.50
N VAL A 105 11.99 11.39 -16.37
CA VAL A 105 13.34 11.74 -16.86
C VAL A 105 13.34 11.94 -18.39
N ALA A 106 12.49 11.18 -19.10
CA ALA A 106 12.33 11.34 -20.55
C ALA A 106 11.46 12.55 -20.97
N GLY A 107 10.98 13.37 -20.02
CA GLY A 107 10.13 14.53 -20.28
C GLY A 107 8.71 14.18 -20.73
N LEU A 108 8.25 12.96 -20.49
CA LEU A 108 6.93 12.50 -20.89
C LEU A 108 5.87 12.99 -19.89
N TYR A 109 4.65 13.18 -20.35
CA TYR A 109 3.52 13.44 -19.48
C TYR A 109 3.27 12.23 -18.58
N VAL A 110 3.19 12.46 -17.26
CA VAL A 110 2.89 11.43 -16.26
C VAL A 110 1.83 11.96 -15.32
N THR A 111 0.75 11.24 -15.15
CA THR A 111 -0.32 11.60 -14.22
C THR A 111 -0.80 10.41 -13.40
N VAL A 112 -1.55 10.70 -12.33
CA VAL A 112 -2.13 9.69 -11.47
C VAL A 112 -3.67 9.77 -11.50
N VAL A 113 -4.29 8.60 -11.52
CA VAL A 113 -5.72 8.43 -11.25
C VAL A 113 -5.83 7.84 -9.84
N PRO A 114 -6.08 8.68 -8.81
CA PRO A 114 -6.15 8.21 -7.43
C PRO A 114 -7.33 7.26 -7.22
N GLY A 115 -7.21 6.40 -6.23
CA GLY A 115 -8.25 5.43 -5.89
C GLY A 115 -7.92 4.68 -4.60
N ALA A 116 -8.34 3.42 -4.52
CA ALA A 116 -8.19 2.60 -3.33
C ALA A 116 -6.72 2.44 -2.89
N SER A 117 -6.52 2.43 -1.57
CA SER A 117 -5.22 2.21 -0.92
C SER A 117 -5.44 1.48 0.40
N ALA A 118 -4.91 0.27 0.53
CA ALA A 118 -5.08 -0.53 1.74
C ALA A 118 -4.46 0.15 2.97
N GLY A 119 -3.26 0.75 2.83
CA GLY A 119 -2.59 1.43 3.93
C GLY A 119 -3.38 2.64 4.46
N LEU A 120 -3.88 3.50 3.58
CA LEU A 120 -4.67 4.68 3.98
C LEU A 120 -6.06 4.27 4.50
N SER A 121 -6.72 3.31 3.86
CA SER A 121 -8.00 2.77 4.36
C SER A 121 -7.83 2.15 5.75
N GLY A 122 -6.75 1.42 5.95
CA GLY A 122 -6.40 0.85 7.24
C GLY A 122 -6.15 1.91 8.30
N LEU A 123 -5.41 2.99 7.98
CA LEU A 123 -5.17 4.10 8.89
C LEU A 123 -6.49 4.75 9.33
N VAL A 124 -7.37 5.07 8.38
CA VAL A 124 -8.68 5.68 8.69
C VAL A 124 -9.52 4.77 9.59
N LEU A 125 -9.62 3.47 9.26
CA LEU A 125 -10.42 2.52 10.04
C LEU A 125 -9.77 2.13 11.37
N SER A 126 -8.47 2.35 11.56
CA SER A 126 -7.79 2.06 12.83
C SER A 126 -8.32 2.90 14.00
N GLY A 127 -8.77 4.12 13.73
CA GLY A 127 -9.14 5.11 14.75
C GLY A 127 -7.95 5.75 15.47
N LEU A 128 -6.73 5.54 14.96
CA LEU A 128 -5.50 6.14 15.46
C LEU A 128 -5.24 7.51 14.80
N PRO A 129 -4.36 8.36 15.36
CA PRO A 129 -4.03 9.66 14.78
C PRO A 129 -3.62 9.58 13.31
N THR A 130 -4.15 10.48 12.48
CA THR A 130 -3.95 10.48 11.02
C THR A 130 -3.16 11.68 10.50
N ASP A 131 -2.85 12.65 11.36
CA ASP A 131 -2.11 13.87 11.03
C ASP A 131 -0.66 13.61 10.64
N ARG A 132 -0.04 12.58 11.23
CA ARG A 132 1.30 12.11 10.89
C ARG A 132 1.29 10.60 10.82
N PHE A 133 1.78 10.05 9.72
CA PHE A 133 1.93 8.61 9.56
C PHE A 133 3.16 8.27 8.73
N LEU A 134 3.68 7.08 8.96
CA LEU A 134 4.78 6.48 8.22
C LEU A 134 4.33 5.13 7.66
N PHE A 135 4.36 4.98 6.34
CA PHE A 135 4.10 3.73 5.65
C PHE A 135 5.40 2.97 5.41
N LEU A 136 5.47 1.74 5.88
CA LEU A 136 6.68 0.91 5.87
C LEU A 136 6.57 -0.32 4.96
N GLY A 137 5.40 -0.58 4.39
CA GLY A 137 5.16 -1.78 3.59
C GLY A 137 5.33 -3.05 4.42
N TYR A 138 5.94 -4.09 3.83
CA TYR A 138 6.19 -5.35 4.53
C TYR A 138 7.51 -5.32 5.32
N LEU A 139 7.44 -5.70 6.60
CA LEU A 139 8.64 -5.94 7.38
C LEU A 139 9.37 -7.22 6.94
N SER A 140 10.67 -7.31 7.21
CA SER A 140 11.47 -8.48 6.89
C SER A 140 10.92 -9.75 7.56
N SER A 141 10.94 -10.87 6.83
CA SER A 141 10.62 -12.19 7.38
C SER A 141 11.65 -12.67 8.41
N LYS A 142 12.90 -12.15 8.34
CA LYS A 142 13.98 -12.45 9.28
C LYS A 142 13.80 -11.61 10.54
N SER A 143 13.69 -12.28 11.71
CA SER A 143 13.40 -11.63 12.99
C SER A 143 14.38 -10.50 13.32
N GLN A 144 15.68 -10.72 13.18
CA GLN A 144 16.67 -9.68 13.51
C GLN A 144 16.52 -8.44 12.63
N GLN A 145 16.36 -8.60 11.31
CA GLN A 145 16.16 -7.47 10.41
C GLN A 145 14.85 -6.71 10.69
N ARG A 146 13.77 -7.46 11.02
CA ARG A 146 12.50 -6.86 11.42
C ARG A 146 12.65 -6.02 12.69
N ARG A 147 13.34 -6.55 13.71
CA ARG A 147 13.60 -5.83 14.95
C ARG A 147 14.45 -4.58 14.74
N ASN A 148 15.54 -4.67 13.96
CA ASN A 148 16.36 -3.51 13.64
C ASN A 148 15.52 -2.39 12.99
N THR A 149 14.67 -2.73 12.00
CA THR A 149 13.76 -1.74 11.39
C THR A 149 12.80 -1.14 12.42
N LEU A 150 12.25 -1.95 13.33
CA LEU A 150 11.36 -1.46 14.39
C LEU A 150 12.10 -0.54 15.38
N GLU A 151 13.35 -0.86 15.73
CA GLU A 151 14.22 -0.03 16.57
C GLU A 151 14.49 1.34 15.93
N GLU A 152 14.82 1.38 14.63
CA GLU A 152 15.07 2.63 13.88
C GLU A 152 13.87 3.59 13.92
N ILE A 153 12.65 3.06 14.00
CA ILE A 153 11.42 3.87 13.96
C ILE A 153 10.75 4.01 15.33
N SER A 154 11.31 3.42 16.38
CA SER A 154 10.67 3.34 17.70
C SER A 154 10.39 4.69 18.33
N GLY A 155 11.20 5.71 18.05
CA GLY A 155 11.04 7.08 18.55
C GLY A 155 10.17 7.99 17.70
N ILE A 156 9.63 7.50 16.57
CA ILE A 156 8.86 8.36 15.65
C ILE A 156 7.46 8.64 16.22
N SER A 157 7.15 9.94 16.40
CA SER A 157 5.82 10.40 16.83
C SER A 157 4.87 10.48 15.63
N ALA A 158 4.50 9.32 15.08
CA ALA A 158 3.56 9.15 13.98
C ALA A 158 2.88 7.78 14.05
N SER A 159 1.72 7.62 13.45
CA SER A 159 1.11 6.32 13.24
C SER A 159 1.91 5.52 12.22
N LEU A 160 2.23 4.27 12.53
CA LEU A 160 3.05 3.39 11.70
C LEU A 160 2.13 2.42 10.97
N ILE A 161 2.26 2.31 9.66
CA ILE A 161 1.42 1.47 8.81
C ILE A 161 2.29 0.38 8.18
N PHE A 162 1.87 -0.87 8.35
CA PHE A 162 2.55 -2.04 7.81
C PHE A 162 1.57 -2.90 7.00
N HIS A 163 2.04 -3.45 5.90
CA HIS A 163 1.42 -4.65 5.32
C HIS A 163 1.98 -5.89 6.01
N GLU A 164 1.15 -6.89 6.25
CA GLU A 164 1.63 -8.11 6.89
C GLU A 164 1.00 -9.37 6.28
N ASN A 165 1.79 -10.43 6.31
CA ASN A 165 1.36 -11.74 5.87
C ASN A 165 0.72 -12.51 7.04
N PRO A 166 -0.44 -13.17 6.85
CA PRO A 166 -1.10 -13.97 7.88
C PRO A 166 -0.19 -14.98 8.58
N GLU A 167 0.75 -15.57 7.82
CA GLU A 167 1.72 -16.56 8.34
C GLU A 167 2.69 -15.96 9.37
N ARG A 168 2.87 -14.63 9.33
CA ARG A 168 3.87 -13.93 10.13
C ARG A 168 3.27 -13.04 11.20
N LEU A 169 1.95 -12.76 11.14
CA LEU A 169 1.27 -11.77 11.97
C LEU A 169 1.62 -11.91 13.45
N VAL A 170 1.47 -13.10 14.02
CA VAL A 170 1.73 -13.35 15.46
C VAL A 170 3.18 -13.01 15.84
N ARG A 171 4.14 -13.39 15.00
CA ARG A 171 5.57 -13.09 15.24
C ARG A 171 5.87 -11.61 15.08
N SER A 172 5.24 -10.96 14.12
CA SER A 172 5.41 -9.52 13.88
C SER A 172 4.80 -8.71 15.01
N LEU A 173 3.59 -9.02 15.49
CA LEU A 173 2.97 -8.38 16.66
C LEU A 173 3.83 -8.53 17.91
N LYS A 174 4.41 -9.73 18.14
CA LYS A 174 5.34 -9.95 19.24
C LYS A 174 6.55 -9.05 19.18
N ASP A 175 7.20 -8.97 18.02
CA ASP A 175 8.39 -8.11 17.85
C ASP A 175 8.00 -6.62 17.94
N MET A 176 6.85 -6.21 17.39
CA MET A 176 6.31 -4.84 17.54
C MET A 176 6.08 -4.48 19.00
N SER A 177 5.38 -5.34 19.76
CA SER A 177 5.14 -5.11 21.19
C SER A 177 6.44 -5.00 21.98
N PHE A 178 7.41 -5.86 21.71
CA PHE A 178 8.69 -5.87 22.43
C PHE A 178 9.53 -4.61 22.15
N ILE A 179 9.57 -4.13 20.90
CA ILE A 179 10.44 -3.02 20.48
C ILE A 179 9.73 -1.65 20.61
N LEU A 180 8.47 -1.57 20.18
CA LEU A 180 7.73 -0.31 20.16
C LEU A 180 7.04 -0.03 21.52
N GLY A 181 7.00 -1.01 22.42
CA GLY A 181 6.21 -0.98 23.65
C GLY A 181 4.75 -1.28 23.38
N ASP A 182 3.95 -1.27 24.44
CA ASP A 182 2.52 -1.61 24.40
C ASP A 182 1.67 -0.41 23.90
N ARG A 183 1.83 -0.06 22.63
CA ARG A 183 1.07 1.01 21.97
C ARG A 183 -0.30 0.52 21.55
N GLN A 184 -1.25 1.45 21.43
CA GLN A 184 -2.51 1.19 20.75
C GLN A 184 -2.25 0.83 19.29
N ALA A 185 -2.97 -0.16 18.80
CA ALA A 185 -2.80 -0.66 17.44
C ALA A 185 -4.12 -1.19 16.88
N ALA A 186 -4.15 -1.44 15.59
CA ALA A 186 -5.23 -2.14 14.91
C ALA A 186 -4.68 -3.14 13.91
N VAL A 187 -5.29 -4.30 13.84
CA VAL A 187 -5.11 -5.28 12.78
C VAL A 187 -6.36 -5.28 11.91
N LEU A 188 -6.18 -4.93 10.63
CA LEU A 188 -7.25 -4.84 9.66
C LEU A 188 -7.05 -5.93 8.62
N ARG A 189 -8.06 -6.74 8.41
CA ARG A 189 -8.00 -7.90 7.54
C ARG A 189 -9.05 -7.82 6.45
N GLU A 190 -8.70 -8.21 5.22
CA GLU A 190 -9.63 -8.33 4.10
C GLU A 190 -10.45 -7.05 3.85
N LEU A 191 -9.81 -5.89 3.92
CA LEU A 191 -10.43 -4.58 3.70
C LEU A 191 -11.25 -4.57 2.40
N THR A 192 -12.47 -4.01 2.47
CA THR A 192 -13.47 -3.91 1.39
C THR A 192 -14.08 -5.24 0.92
N LYS A 193 -13.63 -6.39 1.45
CA LYS A 193 -14.10 -7.72 1.07
C LYS A 193 -15.21 -8.22 2.01
N LEU A 194 -15.83 -9.35 1.63
CA LEU A 194 -16.92 -9.96 2.41
C LEU A 194 -16.56 -10.28 3.86
N HIS A 195 -15.29 -10.59 4.13
CA HIS A 195 -14.79 -10.96 5.44
C HIS A 195 -13.90 -9.87 6.04
N GLU A 196 -14.25 -8.59 5.78
CA GLU A 196 -13.58 -7.46 6.40
C GLU A 196 -13.66 -7.57 7.93
N GLU A 197 -12.53 -7.40 8.58
CA GLU A 197 -12.43 -7.47 10.04
C GLU A 197 -11.44 -6.40 10.53
N VAL A 198 -11.81 -5.74 11.62
CA VAL A 198 -10.97 -4.75 12.29
C VAL A 198 -10.89 -5.07 13.77
N CYS A 199 -9.72 -5.52 14.22
CA CYS A 199 -9.43 -5.81 15.62
C CYS A 199 -8.54 -4.68 16.18
N ARG A 200 -9.00 -4.00 17.24
CA ARG A 200 -8.32 -2.88 17.88
C ARG A 200 -7.96 -3.24 19.31
N GLY A 201 -6.83 -2.75 19.79
CA GLY A 201 -6.36 -2.97 21.16
C GLY A 201 -4.91 -2.53 21.30
N SER A 202 -4.30 -2.82 22.44
CA SER A 202 -2.85 -2.67 22.57
C SER A 202 -2.11 -3.77 21.79
N LEU A 203 -0.84 -3.55 21.50
CA LEU A 203 0.00 -4.54 20.79
C LEU A 203 0.05 -5.88 21.57
N ASN A 204 0.05 -5.85 22.91
CA ASN A 204 0.03 -7.05 23.75
C ASN A 204 -1.29 -7.79 23.65
N GLU A 205 -2.42 -7.06 23.69
CA GLU A 205 -3.77 -7.65 23.56
C GLU A 205 -3.93 -8.29 22.17
N LEU A 206 -3.53 -7.59 21.11
CA LEU A 206 -3.61 -8.11 19.74
C LEU A 206 -2.70 -9.32 19.55
N TRP A 207 -1.47 -9.28 20.08
CA TRP A 207 -0.60 -10.45 20.06
C TRP A 207 -1.22 -11.64 20.78
N ALA A 208 -1.74 -11.46 22.00
CA ALA A 208 -2.38 -12.52 22.76
C ALA A 208 -3.60 -13.09 22.03
N HIS A 209 -4.45 -12.21 21.46
CA HIS A 209 -5.62 -12.61 20.68
C HIS A 209 -5.23 -13.52 19.50
N TYR A 210 -4.30 -13.09 18.63
CA TYR A 210 -3.91 -13.86 17.45
C TYR A 210 -3.04 -15.07 17.77
N ALA A 211 -2.35 -15.11 18.93
CA ALA A 211 -1.58 -16.27 19.36
C ALA A 211 -2.48 -17.45 19.78
N HIS A 212 -3.70 -17.16 20.27
CA HIS A 212 -4.66 -18.16 20.75
C HIS A 212 -5.85 -18.39 19.78
N SER A 213 -5.92 -17.62 18.69
CA SER A 213 -6.98 -17.76 17.68
C SER A 213 -6.52 -18.66 16.53
N ALA A 214 -7.51 -19.11 15.73
CA ALA A 214 -7.20 -19.73 14.45
C ALA A 214 -6.42 -18.75 13.56
N LYS A 215 -5.45 -19.28 12.81
CA LYS A 215 -4.62 -18.50 11.92
C LYS A 215 -5.47 -17.67 10.93
N PRO A 216 -5.30 -16.36 10.88
CA PRO A 216 -6.04 -15.52 9.94
C PRO A 216 -5.70 -15.89 8.51
N LYS A 217 -6.61 -15.56 7.59
CA LYS A 217 -6.42 -15.70 6.14
C LYS A 217 -6.61 -14.35 5.47
N GLY A 218 -6.07 -14.20 4.26
CA GLY A 218 -6.24 -13.02 3.45
C GLY A 218 -5.16 -11.95 3.69
N GLU A 219 -5.44 -10.73 3.26
CA GLU A 219 -4.51 -9.61 3.31
C GLU A 219 -4.69 -8.83 4.62
N ILE A 220 -3.58 -8.36 5.18
CA ILE A 220 -3.57 -7.71 6.49
C ILE A 220 -2.82 -6.38 6.42
N VAL A 221 -3.43 -5.36 6.99
CA VAL A 221 -2.79 -4.09 7.36
C VAL A 221 -2.69 -4.03 8.88
N VAL A 222 -1.53 -3.68 9.40
CA VAL A 222 -1.33 -3.39 10.83
C VAL A 222 -1.04 -1.90 10.96
N VAL A 223 -1.78 -1.22 11.82
CA VAL A 223 -1.53 0.18 12.16
C VAL A 223 -1.19 0.26 13.63
N VAL A 224 -0.06 0.91 13.95
CA VAL A 224 0.40 1.10 15.33
C VAL A 224 0.44 2.59 15.62
N GLY A 225 -0.12 3.01 16.73
CA GLY A 225 -0.16 4.41 17.15
C GLY A 225 1.24 5.02 17.39
N PRO A 226 1.32 6.34 17.49
CA PRO A 226 2.57 7.05 17.71
C PRO A 226 3.26 6.62 19.01
N ALA A 227 4.56 6.85 19.11
CA ALA A 227 5.23 6.79 20.39
C ALA A 227 4.50 7.76 21.35
N LYS A 228 4.26 7.32 22.59
CA LYS A 228 3.82 8.28 23.61
C LYS A 228 4.90 9.35 23.69
N ASP A 229 4.51 10.60 23.61
CA ASP A 229 5.45 11.66 23.94
C ASP A 229 6.00 11.31 25.34
N VAL A 230 7.32 11.19 25.43
CA VAL A 230 7.98 11.25 26.74
C VAL A 230 7.55 12.60 27.27
N GLU A 231 6.68 12.63 28.30
CA GLU A 231 6.28 13.85 28.95
C GLU A 231 7.56 14.65 29.14
N LYS A 232 7.67 15.77 28.46
CA LYS A 232 8.71 16.75 28.77
C LYS A 232 8.41 17.10 30.20
N ILE A 233 9.20 16.54 31.12
CA ILE A 233 9.24 16.99 32.51
C ILE A 233 9.45 18.49 32.38
N SER A 234 8.40 19.26 32.65
CA SER A 234 8.47 20.68 32.52
C SER A 234 9.46 21.14 33.57
N ASP A 235 10.51 21.90 33.16
CA ASP A 235 11.50 22.51 34.04
C ASP A 235 10.88 23.40 35.18
N LYS A 236 9.57 23.40 35.29
CA LYS A 236 8.81 24.08 36.34
C LYS A 236 8.75 23.36 37.68
N GLU A 237 9.07 22.04 37.72
CA GLU A 237 9.07 21.30 39.01
C GLU A 237 10.44 21.28 39.72
N ILE A 238 11.50 21.81 39.10
CA ILE A 238 12.86 21.82 39.68
C ILE A 238 13.13 23.13 40.47
N SER A 239 12.22 24.12 40.47
CA SER A 239 12.44 25.40 41.14
C SER A 239 11.76 25.52 42.53
N THR A 240 11.36 24.40 43.13
CA THR A 240 10.72 24.39 44.46
C THR A 240 11.35 23.34 45.38
N ILE A 241 12.69 23.29 45.43
CA ILE A 241 13.44 22.65 46.54
C ILE A 241 14.53 23.64 46.95
#